data_958ce7900b93f58c42cb526b4d3ed1bf
#
_entry.id   958ce7900b93f58c42cb526b4d3ed1bf
#
_cell.length_a   1.000
_cell.length_b   1.000
_cell.length_c   1.000
_cell.angle_alpha   90.00
_cell.angle_beta   90.00
_cell.angle_gamma   90.00
#
_symmetry.space_group_name_H-M   'P 1'
#
loop_
_entity.id
_entity.type
_entity.pdbx_description
1 polymer ?
#
loop_
_entity_poly.entity_id
_entity_poly.type
_entity_poly.pdbx_seq_one_letter_code
_entity_poly.pdbx_strand_id
1 'polypeptide(L)'
;MKYELGDVQKQFAEIIWAKEPIGSGELVKICDKEFGWKKSTTYTVLKKLCEKGIFQNAGGVVSSVISKAEFYAATSEQFVEETFGGSLPAFIAAFTSGKKLTKQEVDEIQKMIDDFRKGESV
;
A
#
# COMPACT_ATOMS: atom_id res chain seq x y z
N MET A 1 -1.22 -14.09 -3.41
CA MET A 1 -0.81 -12.71 -3.67
C MET A 1 0.29 -12.29 -2.73
N LYS A 2 1.35 -11.69 -3.26
CA LYS A 2 2.55 -11.41 -2.46
C LYS A 2 2.32 -10.42 -1.32
N TYR A 3 1.56 -9.36 -1.55
CA TYR A 3 1.31 -8.29 -0.57
C TYR A 3 -0.16 -8.16 -0.20
N GLU A 4 -0.84 -9.29 -0.08
CA GLU A 4 -2.24 -9.27 0.31
C GLU A 4 -2.38 -9.00 1.80
N LEU A 5 -3.06 -7.90 2.15
CA LEU A 5 -3.30 -7.49 3.53
C LEU A 5 -4.79 -7.27 3.76
N GLY A 6 -5.27 -7.70 4.93
CA GLY A 6 -6.62 -7.35 5.37
C GLY A 6 -6.69 -5.88 5.76
N ASP A 7 -7.91 -5.37 5.96
CA ASP A 7 -8.14 -3.96 6.25
C ASP A 7 -7.39 -3.46 7.49
N VAL A 8 -7.41 -4.23 8.57
CA VAL A 8 -6.73 -3.85 9.82
C VAL A 8 -5.22 -3.89 9.63
N GLN A 9 -4.71 -4.87 8.88
CA GLN A 9 -3.28 -4.96 8.56
C GLN A 9 -2.82 -3.76 7.73
N LYS A 10 -3.66 -3.26 6.82
CA LYS A 10 -3.36 -2.05 6.05
C LYS A 10 -3.28 -0.83 6.96
N GLN A 11 -4.20 -0.70 7.91
CA GLN A 11 -4.17 0.40 8.89
C GLN A 11 -2.89 0.34 9.73
N PHE A 12 -2.51 -0.86 10.15
CA PHE A 12 -1.28 -1.09 10.90
C PHE A 12 -0.05 -0.68 10.07
N ALA A 13 0.00 -1.10 8.81
CA ALA A 13 1.09 -0.73 7.90
C ALA A 13 1.18 0.79 7.71
N GLU A 14 0.04 1.46 7.55
CA GLU A 14 0.00 2.93 7.41
C GLU A 14 0.61 3.64 8.62
N ILE A 15 0.35 3.13 9.82
CA ILE A 15 0.92 3.70 11.05
C ILE A 15 2.46 3.64 10.98
N ILE A 16 3.00 2.51 10.58
CA ILE A 16 4.46 2.34 10.50
C ILE A 16 5.05 3.24 9.42
N TRP A 17 4.46 3.27 8.23
CA TRP A 17 4.97 4.13 7.15
C TRP A 17 4.93 5.61 7.52
N ALA A 18 3.93 6.04 8.30
CA ALA A 18 3.82 7.44 8.72
C ALA A 18 4.83 7.82 9.80
N LYS A 19 5.26 6.87 10.63
CA LYS A 19 6.05 7.14 11.82
C LYS A 19 7.45 6.52 11.81
N GLU A 20 7.82 5.79 10.78
CA GLU A 20 9.11 5.10 10.76
C GLU A 20 10.30 6.06 10.75
N PRO A 21 11.44 5.71 11.34
CA PRO A 21 11.62 4.53 12.17
C PRO A 21 10.91 4.67 13.52
N ILE A 22 10.33 3.60 14.01
CA ILE A 22 9.56 3.63 15.25
C ILE A 22 9.97 2.47 16.16
N GLY A 23 10.13 2.75 17.46
CA GLY A 23 10.40 1.69 18.43
C GLY A 23 9.22 0.74 18.54
N SER A 24 9.50 -0.56 18.66
CA SER A 24 8.43 -1.55 18.78
C SER A 24 7.56 -1.32 20.01
N GLY A 25 8.15 -0.82 21.11
CA GLY A 25 7.40 -0.47 22.33
C GLY A 25 6.43 0.68 22.10
N GLU A 26 6.84 1.69 21.34
CA GLU A 26 5.96 2.81 20.98
C GLU A 26 4.83 2.33 20.06
N LEU A 27 5.15 1.45 19.12
CA LEU A 27 4.16 0.86 18.23
C LEU A 27 3.10 0.10 19.02
N VAL A 28 3.50 -0.65 20.04
CA VAL A 28 2.58 -1.35 20.96
C VAL A 28 1.59 -0.36 21.59
N LYS A 29 2.08 0.78 22.08
CA LYS A 29 1.23 1.79 22.71
C LYS A 29 0.23 2.38 21.72
N ILE A 30 0.66 2.64 20.51
CA ILE A 30 -0.22 3.17 19.46
C ILE A 30 -1.30 2.16 19.11
N CYS A 31 -0.95 0.90 18.93
CA CYS A 31 -1.90 -0.15 18.58
C CYS A 31 -2.89 -0.45 19.70
N ASP A 32 -2.47 -0.32 20.95
CA ASP A 32 -3.38 -0.41 22.08
C ASP A 32 -4.44 0.70 22.01
N LYS A 33 -4.00 1.93 21.76
CA LYS A 33 -4.88 3.08 21.66
C LYS A 33 -5.83 3.00 20.45
N GLU A 34 -5.28 2.64 19.29
CA GLU A 34 -6.05 2.66 18.03
C GLU A 34 -6.93 1.43 17.85
N PHE A 35 -6.47 0.26 18.28
CA PHE A 35 -7.14 -1.01 18.03
C PHE A 35 -7.52 -1.79 19.30
N GLY A 36 -7.09 -1.35 20.44
CA GLY A 36 -7.27 -2.09 21.69
C GLY A 36 -6.45 -3.38 21.74
N TRP A 37 -5.36 -3.44 21.00
CA TRP A 37 -4.53 -4.65 20.92
C TRP A 37 -3.62 -4.79 22.13
N LYS A 38 -3.50 -6.02 22.59
CA LYS A 38 -2.49 -6.40 23.57
C LYS A 38 -1.13 -6.41 22.89
N LYS A 39 -0.08 -6.29 23.70
CA LYS A 39 1.31 -6.35 23.23
C LYS A 39 1.57 -7.56 22.33
N SER A 40 1.10 -8.75 22.76
CA SER A 40 1.30 -9.98 21.99
C SER A 40 0.64 -9.92 20.61
N THR A 41 -0.53 -9.32 20.50
CA THR A 41 -1.23 -9.18 19.22
C THR A 41 -0.43 -8.27 18.28
N THR A 42 0.07 -7.15 18.79
CA THR A 42 0.88 -6.22 17.99
C THR A 42 2.12 -6.93 17.44
N TYR A 43 2.84 -7.67 18.28
CA TYR A 43 4.04 -8.39 17.80
C TYR A 43 3.70 -9.51 16.83
N THR A 44 2.57 -10.18 17.00
CA THR A 44 2.12 -11.22 16.05
C THR A 44 1.86 -10.63 14.67
N VAL A 45 1.16 -9.50 14.60
CA VAL A 45 0.86 -8.83 13.32
C VAL A 45 2.15 -8.29 12.70
N LEU A 46 3.00 -7.66 13.50
CA LEU A 46 4.28 -7.15 13.02
C LEU A 46 5.13 -8.27 12.41
N LYS A 47 5.21 -9.40 13.09
CA LYS A 47 5.97 -10.55 12.58
C LYS A 47 5.45 -11.01 11.23
N LYS A 48 4.13 -11.08 11.05
CA LYS A 48 3.53 -11.48 9.77
C LYS A 48 3.91 -10.53 8.64
N LEU A 49 3.91 -9.23 8.90
CA LEU A 49 4.26 -8.25 7.89
C LEU A 49 5.76 -8.26 7.59
N CYS A 50 6.58 -8.57 8.58
CA CYS A 50 8.01 -8.77 8.35
C CYS A 50 8.26 -10.03 7.50
N GLU A 51 7.55 -11.11 7.76
CA GLU A 51 7.66 -12.33 6.96
C GLU A 51 7.22 -12.11 5.51
N LYS A 52 6.28 -11.20 5.28
CA LYS A 52 5.86 -10.82 3.93
C LYS A 52 6.86 -9.89 3.23
N GLY A 53 7.91 -9.47 3.91
CA GLY A 53 8.95 -8.63 3.32
C GLY A 53 8.59 -7.15 3.24
N ILE A 54 7.58 -6.69 3.99
CA ILE A 54 7.14 -5.29 3.97
C ILE A 54 7.90 -4.45 4.98
N PHE A 55 8.08 -4.98 6.18
CA PHE A 55 8.76 -4.30 7.28
C PHE A 55 9.88 -5.14 7.86
N GLN A 56 10.71 -4.51 8.68
CA GLN A 56 11.74 -5.18 9.45
C GLN A 56 11.74 -4.62 10.88
N ASN A 57 12.13 -5.47 11.82
CA ASN A 57 12.32 -5.08 13.22
C ASN A 57 13.78 -5.40 13.57
N ALA A 58 14.60 -4.38 13.59
CA ALA A 58 16.04 -4.52 13.85
C ALA A 58 16.33 -3.98 15.25
N GLY A 59 16.52 -4.89 16.20
CA GLY A 59 16.86 -4.51 17.57
C GLY A 59 15.78 -3.65 18.24
N GLY A 60 14.52 -3.89 17.92
CA GLY A 60 13.40 -3.12 18.48
C GLY A 60 13.06 -1.85 17.71
N VAL A 61 13.72 -1.60 16.59
CA VAL A 61 13.41 -0.47 15.71
C VAL A 61 12.73 -0.99 14.46
N VAL A 62 11.51 -0.54 14.22
CA VAL A 62 10.68 -0.97 13.08
C VAL A 62 10.79 0.04 11.95
N SER A 63 11.04 -0.46 10.75
CA SER A 63 11.13 0.37 9.55
C SER A 63 10.67 -0.43 8.33
N SER A 64 10.43 0.26 7.23
CA SER A 64 9.97 -0.40 6.00
C SER A 64 11.14 -1.03 5.24
N VAL A 65 10.88 -2.21 4.67
CA VAL A 65 11.75 -2.84 3.67
C VAL A 65 11.33 -2.33 2.30
N ILE A 66 10.02 -2.18 2.10
CA ILE A 66 9.48 -1.53 0.90
C ILE A 66 8.69 -0.30 1.33
N SER A 67 8.76 0.75 0.54
CA SER A 67 8.03 1.99 0.81
C SER A 67 6.53 1.80 0.58
N LYS A 68 5.74 2.72 1.11
CA LYS A 68 4.30 2.76 0.85
C LYS A 68 4.02 2.86 -0.65
N ALA A 69 4.76 3.70 -1.37
CA ALA A 69 4.59 3.86 -2.82
C ALA A 69 4.89 2.56 -3.55
N GLU A 70 5.97 1.87 -3.19
CA GLU A 70 6.33 0.58 -3.78
C GLU A 70 5.27 -0.48 -3.50
N PHE A 71 4.73 -0.50 -2.28
CA PHE A 71 3.68 -1.43 -1.91
C PHE A 71 2.43 -1.22 -2.78
N TYR A 72 1.96 0.01 -2.89
CA TYR A 72 0.74 0.31 -3.67
C TYR A 72 0.97 0.13 -5.17
N ALA A 73 2.17 0.41 -5.68
CA ALA A 73 2.49 0.11 -7.07
C ALA A 73 2.36 -1.39 -7.35
N ALA A 74 2.96 -2.22 -6.49
CA ALA A 74 2.92 -3.66 -6.65
C ALA A 74 1.51 -4.23 -6.54
N THR A 75 0.72 -3.76 -5.57
CA THR A 75 -0.65 -4.26 -5.41
C THR A 75 -1.57 -3.80 -6.53
N SER A 76 -1.37 -2.60 -7.07
CA SER A 76 -2.14 -2.10 -8.22
C SER A 76 -1.86 -2.92 -9.46
N GLU A 77 -0.58 -3.17 -9.75
CA GLU A 77 -0.17 -4.00 -10.88
C GLU A 77 -0.75 -5.41 -10.76
N GLN A 78 -0.67 -6.00 -9.58
CA GLN A 78 -1.19 -7.34 -9.35
C GLN A 78 -2.71 -7.40 -9.51
N PHE A 79 -3.43 -6.40 -9.04
CA PHE A 79 -4.88 -6.32 -9.21
C PHE A 79 -5.26 -6.32 -10.69
N VAL A 80 -4.60 -5.50 -11.49
CA VAL A 80 -4.87 -5.40 -12.92
C VAL A 80 -4.51 -6.72 -13.62
N GLU A 81 -3.41 -7.35 -13.23
CA GLU A 81 -2.99 -8.64 -13.78
C GLU A 81 -4.02 -9.73 -13.49
N GLU A 82 -4.44 -9.88 -12.25
CA GLU A 82 -5.34 -10.96 -11.84
C GLU A 82 -6.78 -10.74 -12.29
N THR A 83 -7.24 -9.50 -12.28
CA THR A 83 -8.65 -9.19 -12.56
C THR A 83 -8.89 -8.86 -14.03
N PHE A 84 -7.93 -8.22 -14.69
CA PHE A 84 -8.09 -7.72 -16.05
C PHE A 84 -7.05 -8.28 -17.03
N GLY A 85 -6.42 -9.38 -16.67
CA GLY A 85 -5.43 -10.02 -17.57
C GLY A 85 -4.26 -9.12 -17.93
N GLY A 86 -3.91 -8.17 -17.08
CA GLY A 86 -2.82 -7.24 -17.31
C GLY A 86 -3.20 -6.02 -18.15
N SER A 87 -4.48 -5.86 -18.49
CA SER A 87 -4.93 -4.74 -19.33
C SER A 87 -5.39 -3.54 -18.50
N LEU A 88 -4.54 -2.53 -18.39
CA LEU A 88 -4.93 -1.26 -17.76
C LEU A 88 -6.10 -0.58 -18.49
N PRO A 89 -6.15 -0.54 -19.85
CA PRO A 89 -7.33 -0.02 -20.54
C PRO A 89 -8.62 -0.74 -20.18
N ALA A 90 -8.57 -2.06 -19.98
CA ALA A 90 -9.75 -2.83 -19.57
C ALA A 90 -10.21 -2.43 -18.16
N PHE A 91 -9.27 -2.20 -17.25
CA PHE A 91 -9.59 -1.71 -15.92
C PHE A 91 -10.26 -0.34 -15.98
N ILE A 92 -9.71 0.58 -16.76
CA ILE A 92 -10.25 1.94 -16.92
C ILE A 92 -11.66 1.88 -17.51
N ALA A 93 -11.88 1.04 -18.52
CA ALA A 93 -13.19 0.86 -19.13
C ALA A 93 -14.23 0.33 -18.14
N ALA A 94 -13.84 -0.66 -17.34
CA ALA A 94 -14.73 -1.22 -16.31
C ALA A 94 -15.06 -0.18 -15.25
N PHE A 95 -14.06 0.55 -14.77
CA PHE A 95 -14.24 1.59 -13.75
C PHE A 95 -15.19 2.68 -14.23
N THR A 96 -15.00 3.16 -15.45
CA THR A 96 -15.78 4.29 -16.00
C THR A 96 -17.17 3.87 -16.46
N SER A 97 -17.44 2.58 -16.63
CA SER A 97 -18.79 2.10 -16.93
C SER A 97 -19.70 2.22 -15.70
N GLY A 98 -19.14 2.13 -14.49
CA GLY A 98 -19.89 2.23 -13.25
C GLY A 98 -19.82 3.60 -12.59
N LYS A 99 -18.81 4.40 -12.90
CA LYS A 99 -18.62 5.70 -12.28
C LYS A 99 -18.00 6.68 -13.29
N LYS A 100 -18.68 7.79 -13.51
CA LYS A 100 -18.17 8.82 -14.41
C LYS A 100 -17.00 9.56 -13.79
N LEU A 101 -16.00 9.85 -14.59
CA LEU A 101 -14.88 10.69 -14.20
C LEU A 101 -15.31 12.14 -14.20
N THR A 102 -14.84 12.91 -13.23
CA THR A 102 -15.01 14.36 -13.23
C THR A 102 -14.06 14.97 -14.26
N LYS A 103 -14.34 16.21 -14.65
CA LYS A 103 -13.45 16.95 -15.55
C LYS A 103 -12.03 17.05 -14.99
N GLN A 104 -11.94 17.32 -13.68
CA GLN A 104 -10.64 17.41 -13.00
C GLN A 104 -9.89 16.09 -13.05
N GLU A 105 -10.57 14.98 -12.79
CA GLU A 105 -9.96 13.64 -12.87
C GLU A 105 -9.45 13.35 -14.28
N VAL A 106 -10.25 13.67 -15.30
CA VAL A 106 -9.84 13.49 -16.70
C VAL A 106 -8.56 14.29 -16.99
N ASP A 107 -8.53 15.55 -16.58
CA ASP A 107 -7.38 16.43 -16.82
C ASP A 107 -6.13 15.91 -16.13
N GLU A 108 -6.25 15.46 -14.89
CA GLU A 108 -5.14 14.91 -14.13
C GLU A 108 -4.58 13.63 -14.75
N ILE A 109 -5.48 12.71 -15.15
CA ILE A 109 -5.08 11.46 -15.79
C ILE A 109 -4.45 11.72 -17.15
N GLN A 110 -5.03 12.66 -17.92
CA GLN A 110 -4.47 13.03 -19.21
C GLN A 110 -3.05 13.56 -19.07
N LYS A 111 -2.82 14.39 -18.05
CA LYS A 111 -1.47 14.91 -17.78
C LYS A 111 -0.49 13.80 -17.46
N MET A 112 -0.91 12.80 -16.65
CA MET A 112 -0.07 11.65 -16.34
C MET A 112 0.31 10.89 -17.60
N ILE A 113 -0.66 10.64 -18.48
CA ILE A 113 -0.44 9.93 -19.75
C ILE A 113 0.53 10.72 -20.64
N ASP A 114 0.33 12.03 -20.76
CA ASP A 114 1.20 12.90 -21.55
C ASP A 114 2.63 12.88 -21.03
N ASP A 115 2.81 12.89 -19.71
CA ASP A 115 4.13 12.85 -19.10
C ASP A 115 4.82 11.51 -19.37
N PHE A 116 4.10 10.39 -19.33
CA PHE A 116 4.63 9.08 -19.71
C PHE A 116 5.05 9.05 -21.17
N ARG A 117 4.26 9.63 -22.06
CA ARG A 117 4.56 9.69 -23.48
C ARG A 117 5.84 10.47 -23.75
N LYS A 118 6.06 11.56 -23.03
CA LYS A 118 7.30 12.34 -23.13
C LYS A 118 8.50 11.52 -22.67
N GLY A 119 8.36 10.74 -21.62
CA GLY A 119 9.41 9.85 -21.13
C GLY A 119 9.80 8.80 -22.16
N GLU A 120 8.82 8.25 -22.87
CA GLU A 120 9.06 7.24 -23.92
C GLU A 120 9.74 7.86 -25.15
N SER A 121 9.51 9.11 -25.42
CA SER A 121 10.09 9.76 -26.60
C SER A 121 11.54 10.18 -26.40
N VAL A 122 12.08 9.97 -25.19
CA VAL A 122 13.49 10.19 -24.89
C VAL A 122 14.26 8.90 -25.05
#